data_cfb0937f1b02739e1bf3ec3c471e2325
#
_entry.id   cfb0937f1b02739e1bf3ec3c471e2325
#
_cell.length_a   1.000
_cell.length_b   1.000
_cell.length_c   1.000
_cell.angle_alpha   90.00
_cell.angle_beta   90.00
_cell.angle_gamma   90.00
#
_symmetry.space_group_name_H-M   'P 1'
#
loop_
_entity.id
_entity.type
_entity.pdbx_description
1 polymer ?
#
loop_
_entity_poly.entity_id
_entity_poly.type
_entity_poly.pdbx_seq_one_letter_code
_entity_poly.pdbx_strand_id
1 'polypeptide(L)'
;MAPLIRRFSRNASAVFGAVILLVVALVALVGPFFYAQDPFSMVGTPFSLPFQEHLLGTDILGRDVATGIVYGARTSLLIGLFATAIAVFLGTVLGAVAGYYGGYVDQWVMRITEIFQTIPFFLFAILLVAILGASITNVVLAIAIVSWPPMTRLVRGEFLAARGKEYVEACMVMGMSNWRTIVHHILPNTLSSIIVMSSLMVANAILIESALSFLGLGDPNVMSWGFMIGAARPVLRTAWWLCAFPGVAILVTVLAINLVGEGLNDALNPRLRHF
;
A
#
# COMPACT_ATOMS: atom_id res chain seq x y z
N MET A 1 -7.04 7.80 23.07
CA MET A 1 -5.97 8.24 22.15
C MET A 1 -4.63 8.48 22.85
N ALA A 2 -4.56 9.20 23.97
CA ALA A 2 -3.29 9.47 24.70
C ALA A 2 -2.41 8.23 25.01
N PRO A 3 -2.94 7.07 25.47
CA PRO A 3 -2.10 5.92 25.75
C PRO A 3 -1.50 5.25 24.49
N LEU A 4 -2.19 5.32 23.35
CA LEU A 4 -1.73 4.75 22.08
C LEU A 4 -0.55 5.56 21.53
N ILE A 5 -0.68 6.88 21.48
CA ILE A 5 0.40 7.79 21.03
C ILE A 5 1.63 7.61 21.92
N ARG A 6 1.46 7.54 23.25
CA ARG A 6 2.56 7.34 24.20
C ARG A 6 3.31 6.01 24.01
N ARG A 7 2.58 4.94 23.62
CA ARG A 7 3.21 3.63 23.34
C ARG A 7 3.95 3.65 22.02
N PHE A 8 3.31 4.18 20.98
CA PHE A 8 3.93 4.35 19.68
C PHE A 8 5.23 5.18 19.77
N SER A 9 5.22 6.30 20.50
CA SER A 9 6.39 7.16 20.68
C SER A 9 7.54 6.53 21.51
N ARG A 10 7.29 5.44 22.22
CA ARG A 10 8.32 4.68 22.95
C ARG A 10 9.03 3.65 22.07
N ASN A 11 8.48 3.30 20.92
CA ASN A 11 9.11 2.42 19.95
C ASN A 11 9.96 3.27 18.98
N ALA A 12 11.28 3.25 19.17
CA ALA A 12 12.22 4.07 18.38
C ALA A 12 12.14 3.75 16.88
N SER A 13 11.96 2.48 16.50
CA SER A 13 11.83 2.06 15.10
C SER A 13 10.56 2.64 14.45
N ALA A 14 9.44 2.63 15.19
CA ALA A 14 8.18 3.19 14.72
C ALA A 14 8.27 4.71 14.54
N VAL A 15 8.89 5.41 15.48
CA VAL A 15 9.12 6.87 15.38
C VAL A 15 10.03 7.19 14.20
N PHE A 16 11.12 6.44 14.01
CA PHE A 16 12.01 6.61 12.88
C PHE A 16 11.28 6.39 11.54
N GLY A 17 10.49 5.32 11.42
CA GLY A 17 9.64 5.07 10.26
C GLY A 17 8.63 6.19 10.01
N ALA A 18 7.98 6.70 11.07
CA ALA A 18 7.02 7.79 10.97
C ALA A 18 7.67 9.11 10.51
N VAL A 19 8.87 9.42 10.97
CA VAL A 19 9.64 10.59 10.50
C VAL A 19 9.96 10.47 9.01
N ILE A 20 10.43 9.30 8.57
CA ILE A 20 10.71 9.06 7.15
C ILE A 20 9.42 9.22 6.31
N LEU A 21 8.31 8.60 6.73
CA LEU A 21 7.04 8.74 6.01
C LEU A 21 6.56 10.19 5.97
N LEU A 22 6.74 10.93 7.05
CA LEU A 22 6.42 12.37 7.08
C LEU A 22 7.25 13.14 6.05
N VAL A 23 8.56 12.86 5.98
CA VAL A 23 9.46 13.49 4.97
C VAL A 23 9.01 13.12 3.56
N VAL A 24 8.75 11.84 3.28
CA VAL A 24 8.27 11.39 1.96
C VAL A 24 6.93 12.03 1.60
N ALA A 25 5.99 12.12 2.55
CA ALA A 25 4.71 12.78 2.35
C ALA A 25 4.87 14.29 2.11
N LEU A 26 5.77 14.95 2.83
CA LEU A 26 6.10 16.36 2.60
C LEU A 26 6.72 16.57 1.20
N VAL A 27 7.66 15.71 0.79
CA VAL A 27 8.22 15.73 -0.57
C VAL A 27 7.12 15.55 -1.62
N ALA A 28 6.19 14.62 -1.41
CA ALA A 28 5.09 14.37 -2.34
C ALA A 28 4.09 15.54 -2.45
N LEU A 29 3.84 16.25 -1.34
CA LEU A 29 2.84 17.33 -1.28
C LEU A 29 3.44 18.70 -1.59
N VAL A 30 4.61 18.99 -1.07
CA VAL A 30 5.25 20.32 -1.14
C VAL A 30 6.29 20.40 -2.25
N GLY A 31 6.93 19.26 -2.55
CA GLY A 31 7.99 19.20 -3.57
C GLY A 31 7.59 19.75 -4.94
N PRO A 32 6.39 19.47 -5.48
CA PRO A 32 5.94 20.03 -6.75
C PRO A 32 5.88 21.57 -6.79
N PHE A 33 5.79 22.25 -5.65
CA PHE A 33 5.87 23.72 -5.59
C PHE A 33 7.29 24.26 -5.79
N PHE A 34 8.30 23.50 -5.39
CA PHE A 34 9.72 23.83 -5.61
C PHE A 34 10.23 23.34 -6.95
N TYR A 35 9.72 22.20 -7.42
CA TYR A 35 9.99 21.62 -8.72
C TYR A 35 8.76 21.84 -9.63
N ALA A 36 8.51 23.11 -9.99
CA ALA A 36 7.33 23.50 -10.76
C ALA A 36 7.34 23.06 -12.24
N GLN A 37 8.44 22.44 -12.68
CA GLN A 37 8.58 21.95 -14.06
C GLN A 37 7.81 20.65 -14.25
N ASP A 38 7.30 20.43 -15.45
CA ASP A 38 6.73 19.15 -15.86
C ASP A 38 7.81 18.07 -15.79
N PRO A 39 7.60 16.94 -15.06
CA PRO A 39 8.56 15.86 -14.94
C PRO A 39 8.93 15.20 -16.27
N PHE A 40 8.15 15.42 -17.33
CA PHE A 40 8.44 14.95 -18.69
C PHE A 40 9.19 15.97 -19.54
N SER A 41 9.43 17.20 -19.06
CA SER A 41 10.18 18.21 -19.80
C SER A 41 11.66 17.84 -19.92
N MET A 42 12.22 18.06 -21.13
CA MET A 42 13.64 17.89 -21.41
C MET A 42 14.37 19.20 -21.04
N VAL A 43 15.14 19.18 -19.96
CA VAL A 43 15.73 20.40 -19.37
C VAL A 43 17.26 20.46 -19.48
N GLY A 44 17.89 19.34 -19.83
CA GLY A 44 19.35 19.25 -19.90
C GLY A 44 19.85 18.30 -20.98
N THR A 45 21.16 18.12 -21.04
CA THR A 45 21.77 17.11 -21.90
C THR A 45 21.44 15.70 -21.37
N PRO A 46 21.12 14.72 -22.24
CA PRO A 46 20.94 13.33 -21.81
C PRO A 46 22.16 12.80 -21.06
N PHE A 47 21.90 11.99 -20.01
CA PHE A 47 22.92 11.34 -19.19
C PHE A 47 23.86 12.28 -18.43
N SER A 48 23.45 13.53 -18.13
CA SER A 48 24.23 14.37 -17.22
C SER A 48 24.38 13.67 -15.87
N LEU A 49 25.62 13.66 -15.36
CA LEU A 49 25.94 12.97 -14.10
C LEU A 49 25.30 13.68 -12.91
N PRO A 50 24.98 12.94 -11.83
CA PRO A 50 24.54 13.54 -10.57
C PRO A 50 25.55 14.58 -10.05
N PHE A 51 25.03 15.63 -9.40
CA PHE A 51 25.78 16.71 -8.76
C PHE A 51 26.58 17.62 -9.72
N GLN A 52 26.29 17.62 -11.01
CA GLN A 52 26.83 18.59 -11.98
C GLN A 52 25.82 19.72 -12.19
N GLU A 53 25.14 19.75 -13.35
CA GLU A 53 24.12 20.76 -13.65
C GLU A 53 22.79 20.48 -12.97
N HIS A 54 22.49 19.20 -12.73
CA HIS A 54 21.28 18.71 -12.07
C HIS A 54 21.61 17.92 -10.81
N LEU A 55 20.82 18.08 -9.74
CA LEU A 55 21.08 17.48 -8.42
C LEU A 55 21.25 15.95 -8.49
N LEU A 56 20.35 15.26 -9.20
CA LEU A 56 20.38 13.81 -9.36
C LEU A 56 20.70 13.39 -10.81
N GLY A 57 21.17 14.34 -11.64
CA GLY A 57 21.45 14.11 -13.04
C GLY A 57 20.20 14.10 -13.92
N THR A 58 20.38 13.73 -15.20
CA THR A 58 19.30 13.63 -16.18
C THR A 58 19.15 12.22 -16.72
N ASP A 59 17.95 11.92 -17.24
CA ASP A 59 17.62 10.63 -17.86
C ASP A 59 18.08 10.54 -19.33
N ILE A 60 17.63 9.46 -20.02
CA ILE A 60 17.92 9.18 -21.43
C ILE A 60 17.41 10.27 -22.39
N LEU A 61 16.44 11.06 -21.97
CA LEU A 61 15.83 12.15 -22.75
C LEU A 61 16.23 13.55 -22.23
N GLY A 62 17.14 13.65 -21.25
CA GLY A 62 17.51 14.91 -20.62
C GLY A 62 16.48 15.45 -19.64
N ARG A 63 15.62 14.61 -19.08
CA ARG A 63 14.66 14.97 -18.00
C ARG A 63 15.38 14.99 -16.67
N ASP A 64 15.01 15.93 -15.78
CA ASP A 64 15.60 16.01 -14.45
C ASP A 64 15.11 14.87 -13.53
N VAL A 65 16.07 14.08 -13.03
CA VAL A 65 15.77 12.92 -12.15
C VAL A 65 15.21 13.37 -10.81
N ALA A 66 15.65 14.50 -10.24
CA ALA A 66 15.14 15.02 -8.98
C ALA A 66 13.65 15.37 -9.09
N THR A 67 13.26 16.06 -10.16
CA THR A 67 11.86 16.34 -10.48
C THR A 67 11.06 15.04 -10.61
N GLY A 68 11.61 14.04 -11.31
CA GLY A 68 11.00 12.72 -11.44
C GLY A 68 10.76 12.04 -10.08
N ILE A 69 11.73 12.08 -9.15
CA ILE A 69 11.61 11.53 -7.78
C ILE A 69 10.48 12.22 -6.99
N VAL A 70 10.41 13.55 -7.07
CA VAL A 70 9.40 14.35 -6.36
C VAL A 70 7.98 14.02 -6.85
N TYR A 71 7.75 14.06 -8.16
CA TYR A 71 6.44 13.72 -8.72
C TYR A 71 6.12 12.23 -8.57
N GLY A 72 7.12 11.37 -8.72
CA GLY A 72 7.01 9.94 -8.50
C GLY A 72 6.58 9.58 -7.07
N ALA A 73 7.04 10.33 -6.06
CA ALA A 73 6.61 10.14 -4.67
C ALA A 73 5.09 10.28 -4.53
N ARG A 74 4.52 11.35 -5.10
CA ARG A 74 3.08 11.60 -5.07
C ARG A 74 2.30 10.47 -5.75
N THR A 75 2.72 10.10 -6.95
CA THR A 75 2.03 9.08 -7.74
C THR A 75 2.10 7.69 -7.09
N SER A 76 3.30 7.25 -6.70
CA SER A 76 3.49 5.92 -6.10
C SER A 76 2.77 5.77 -4.76
N LEU A 77 2.76 6.83 -3.92
CA LEU A 77 1.99 6.83 -2.67
C LEU A 77 0.48 6.78 -2.92
N LEU A 78 -0.03 7.55 -3.89
CA LEU A 78 -1.46 7.54 -4.23
C LEU A 78 -1.90 6.18 -4.77
N ILE A 79 -1.13 5.56 -5.67
CA ILE A 79 -1.43 4.21 -6.17
C ILE A 79 -1.48 3.21 -5.02
N GLY A 80 -0.44 3.20 -4.15
CA GLY A 80 -0.38 2.31 -2.99
C GLY A 80 -1.57 2.50 -2.06
N LEU A 81 -1.94 3.74 -1.76
CA LEU A 81 -3.04 4.08 -0.87
C LEU A 81 -4.40 3.68 -1.45
N PHE A 82 -4.71 4.09 -2.70
CA PHE A 82 -6.02 3.82 -3.31
C PHE A 82 -6.23 2.33 -3.60
N ALA A 83 -5.21 1.63 -4.13
CA ALA A 83 -5.30 0.19 -4.34
C ALA A 83 -5.55 -0.55 -3.03
N THR A 84 -4.82 -0.19 -1.98
CA THR A 84 -5.01 -0.77 -0.65
C THR A 84 -6.37 -0.42 -0.06
N ALA A 85 -6.84 0.82 -0.17
CA ALA A 85 -8.14 1.22 0.36
C ALA A 85 -9.28 0.38 -0.25
N ILE A 86 -9.26 0.16 -1.56
CA ILE A 86 -10.24 -0.69 -2.24
C ILE A 86 -10.12 -2.15 -1.77
N ALA A 87 -8.91 -2.70 -1.73
CA ALA A 87 -8.68 -4.08 -1.30
C ALA A 87 -9.09 -4.32 0.15
N VAL A 88 -8.77 -3.38 1.06
CA VAL A 88 -9.15 -3.44 2.48
C VAL A 88 -10.66 -3.34 2.65
N PHE A 89 -11.31 -2.44 1.92
CA PHE A 89 -12.77 -2.30 1.96
C PHE A 89 -13.45 -3.61 1.52
N LEU A 90 -13.10 -4.13 0.35
CA LEU A 90 -13.65 -5.38 -0.17
C LEU A 90 -13.37 -6.56 0.77
N GLY A 91 -12.11 -6.70 1.21
CA GLY A 91 -11.71 -7.79 2.09
C GLY A 91 -12.38 -7.72 3.46
N THR A 92 -12.55 -6.51 4.01
CA THR A 92 -13.23 -6.31 5.29
C THR A 92 -14.71 -6.64 5.20
N VAL A 93 -15.41 -6.20 4.15
CA VAL A 93 -16.84 -6.51 3.96
C VAL A 93 -17.04 -8.02 3.78
N LEU A 94 -16.30 -8.64 2.88
CA LEU A 94 -16.42 -10.09 2.61
C LEU A 94 -16.02 -10.93 3.84
N GLY A 95 -14.93 -10.56 4.52
CA GLY A 95 -14.48 -11.26 5.72
C GLY A 95 -15.44 -11.11 6.89
N ALA A 96 -16.01 -9.93 7.11
CA ALA A 96 -17.00 -9.69 8.13
C ALA A 96 -18.27 -10.50 7.89
N VAL A 97 -18.78 -10.52 6.65
CA VAL A 97 -19.96 -11.28 6.26
C VAL A 97 -19.70 -12.78 6.44
N ALA A 98 -18.59 -13.30 5.94
CA ALA A 98 -18.22 -14.71 6.07
C ALA A 98 -18.06 -15.12 7.54
N GLY A 99 -17.31 -14.35 8.33
CA GLY A 99 -17.02 -14.66 9.74
C GLY A 99 -18.23 -14.53 10.67
N TYR A 100 -19.14 -13.56 10.38
CA TYR A 100 -20.33 -13.37 11.21
C TYR A 100 -21.42 -14.38 10.92
N TYR A 101 -21.81 -14.58 9.66
CA TYR A 101 -22.91 -15.48 9.32
C TYR A 101 -22.50 -16.95 9.35
N GLY A 102 -21.27 -17.28 8.96
CA GLY A 102 -20.79 -18.66 8.94
C GLY A 102 -21.52 -19.56 7.92
N GLY A 103 -21.48 -20.88 8.13
CA GLY A 103 -22.21 -21.86 7.35
C GLY A 103 -21.97 -21.76 5.83
N TYR A 104 -23.05 -21.75 5.04
CA TYR A 104 -22.97 -21.67 3.57
C TYR A 104 -22.37 -20.34 3.07
N VAL A 105 -22.64 -19.22 3.76
CA VAL A 105 -22.11 -17.91 3.39
C VAL A 105 -20.57 -17.92 3.47
N ASP A 106 -20.06 -18.44 4.56
CA ASP A 106 -18.63 -18.61 4.78
C ASP A 106 -18.00 -19.52 3.72
N GLN A 107 -18.62 -20.66 3.45
CA GLN A 107 -18.12 -21.60 2.43
C GLN A 107 -18.02 -20.97 1.05
N TRP A 108 -19.03 -20.21 0.61
CA TRP A 108 -19.02 -19.56 -0.71
C TRP A 108 -17.98 -18.46 -0.79
N VAL A 109 -17.90 -17.57 0.22
CA VAL A 109 -16.89 -16.51 0.24
C VAL A 109 -15.48 -17.09 0.25
N MET A 110 -15.22 -18.14 1.04
CA MET A 110 -13.91 -18.79 1.08
C MET A 110 -13.59 -19.51 -0.22
N ARG A 111 -14.57 -20.14 -0.87
CA ARG A 111 -14.33 -20.77 -2.18
C ARG A 111 -13.92 -19.76 -3.25
N ILE A 112 -14.61 -18.61 -3.29
CA ILE A 112 -14.20 -17.52 -4.21
C ILE A 112 -12.79 -17.03 -3.85
N THR A 113 -12.51 -16.81 -2.58
CA THR A 113 -11.19 -16.38 -2.09
C THR A 113 -10.09 -17.36 -2.50
N GLU A 114 -10.35 -18.67 -2.40
CA GLU A 114 -9.43 -19.72 -2.82
C GLU A 114 -9.16 -19.70 -4.32
N ILE A 115 -10.20 -19.54 -5.15
CA ILE A 115 -10.05 -19.43 -6.62
C ILE A 115 -9.09 -18.29 -6.97
N PHE A 116 -9.25 -17.10 -6.35
CA PHE A 116 -8.35 -15.97 -6.58
C PHE A 116 -6.90 -16.25 -6.16
N GLN A 117 -6.69 -17.11 -5.16
CA GLN A 117 -5.36 -17.45 -4.64
C GLN A 117 -4.70 -18.64 -5.34
N THR A 118 -5.41 -19.38 -6.19
CA THR A 118 -4.80 -20.44 -7.03
C THR A 118 -3.93 -19.84 -8.14
N ILE A 119 -4.26 -18.64 -8.59
CA ILE A 119 -3.46 -17.92 -9.58
C ILE A 119 -2.35 -17.17 -8.85
N PRO A 120 -1.07 -17.31 -9.25
CA PRO A 120 0.00 -16.51 -8.68
C PRO A 120 -0.34 -15.02 -8.81
N PHE A 121 -0.44 -14.31 -7.66
CA PHE A 121 -1.00 -12.95 -7.58
C PHE A 121 -0.36 -11.97 -8.56
N PHE A 122 0.97 -12.07 -8.76
CA PHE A 122 1.69 -11.17 -9.65
C PHE A 122 1.38 -11.45 -11.13
N LEU A 123 1.26 -12.73 -11.52
CA LEU A 123 0.84 -13.09 -12.87
C LEU A 123 -0.59 -12.64 -13.14
N PHE A 124 -1.46 -12.73 -12.14
CA PHE A 124 -2.83 -12.24 -12.27
C PHE A 124 -2.89 -10.72 -12.43
N ALA A 125 -2.07 -9.96 -11.69
CA ALA A 125 -1.96 -8.52 -11.85
C ALA A 125 -1.47 -8.15 -13.27
N ILE A 126 -0.43 -8.82 -13.79
CA ILE A 126 0.06 -8.64 -15.16
C ILE A 126 -1.06 -8.87 -16.18
N LEU A 127 -1.78 -9.99 -16.05
CA LEU A 127 -2.86 -10.34 -16.96
C LEU A 127 -3.97 -9.27 -16.96
N LEU A 128 -4.38 -8.81 -15.79
CA LEU A 128 -5.40 -7.76 -15.65
C LEU A 128 -4.97 -6.45 -16.34
N VAL A 129 -3.75 -5.99 -16.09
CA VAL A 129 -3.26 -4.75 -16.71
C VAL A 129 -3.06 -4.92 -18.21
N ALA A 130 -2.59 -6.08 -18.67
CA ALA A 130 -2.43 -6.37 -20.10
C ALA A 130 -3.77 -6.35 -20.85
N ILE A 131 -4.86 -6.81 -20.23
CA ILE A 131 -6.22 -6.80 -20.83
C ILE A 131 -6.85 -5.40 -20.74
N LEU A 132 -6.76 -4.74 -19.59
CA LEU A 132 -7.41 -3.46 -19.32
C LEU A 132 -6.68 -2.26 -19.93
N GLY A 133 -5.39 -2.43 -20.25
CA GLY A 133 -4.51 -1.37 -20.74
C GLY A 133 -3.71 -0.69 -19.61
N ALA A 134 -2.56 -0.13 -19.99
CA ALA A 134 -1.62 0.54 -19.09
C ALA A 134 -2.12 1.95 -18.75
N SER A 135 -2.85 2.08 -17.64
CA SER A 135 -3.26 3.36 -17.06
C SER A 135 -3.22 3.26 -15.53
N ILE A 136 -3.04 4.39 -14.85
CA ILE A 136 -3.03 4.43 -13.36
C ILE A 136 -4.28 3.76 -12.78
N THR A 137 -5.45 4.09 -13.29
CA THR A 137 -6.72 3.53 -12.82
C THR A 137 -6.74 2.02 -12.95
N ASN A 138 -6.31 1.48 -14.08
CA ASN A 138 -6.29 0.04 -14.33
C ASN A 138 -5.24 -0.67 -13.46
N VAL A 139 -4.08 -0.05 -13.24
CA VAL A 139 -3.05 -0.56 -12.31
C VAL A 139 -3.59 -0.60 -10.87
N VAL A 140 -4.23 0.47 -10.39
CA VAL A 140 -4.86 0.53 -9.07
C VAL A 140 -5.92 -0.55 -8.91
N LEU A 141 -6.81 -0.71 -9.90
CA LEU A 141 -7.85 -1.73 -9.88
C LEU A 141 -7.27 -3.15 -9.93
N ALA A 142 -6.27 -3.39 -10.79
CA ALA A 142 -5.61 -4.69 -10.86
C ALA A 142 -4.98 -5.08 -9.52
N ILE A 143 -4.23 -4.16 -8.88
CA ILE A 143 -3.62 -4.39 -7.56
C ILE A 143 -4.72 -4.64 -6.52
N ALA A 144 -5.79 -3.86 -6.50
CA ALA A 144 -6.89 -4.04 -5.56
C ALA A 144 -7.57 -5.40 -5.72
N ILE A 145 -7.84 -5.81 -6.97
CA ILE A 145 -8.49 -7.10 -7.30
C ILE A 145 -7.65 -8.31 -6.87
N VAL A 146 -6.33 -8.22 -6.93
CA VAL A 146 -5.48 -9.34 -6.52
C VAL A 146 -5.15 -9.33 -5.02
N SER A 147 -5.32 -8.18 -4.33
CA SER A 147 -4.84 -7.99 -2.95
C SER A 147 -5.92 -8.15 -1.87
N TRP A 148 -7.21 -8.22 -2.19
CA TRP A 148 -8.29 -8.35 -1.20
C TRP A 148 -8.33 -9.70 -0.45
N PRO A 149 -7.90 -10.86 -1.02
CA PRO A 149 -8.08 -12.16 -0.38
C PRO A 149 -7.39 -12.32 0.99
N PRO A 150 -6.14 -11.88 1.20
CA PRO A 150 -5.50 -11.93 2.52
C PRO A 150 -6.26 -11.15 3.59
N MET A 151 -6.81 -9.98 3.25
CA MET A 151 -7.62 -9.16 4.17
C MET A 151 -8.92 -9.88 4.53
N THR A 152 -9.58 -10.50 3.56
CA THR A 152 -10.80 -11.30 3.82
C THR A 152 -10.56 -12.42 4.83
N ARG A 153 -9.47 -13.16 4.67
CA ARG A 153 -9.10 -14.23 5.62
C ARG A 153 -8.81 -13.72 7.02
N LEU A 154 -8.08 -12.61 7.11
CA LEU A 154 -7.79 -11.96 8.39
C LEU A 154 -9.09 -11.58 9.11
N VAL A 155 -9.93 -10.79 8.44
CA VAL A 155 -11.17 -10.27 9.02
C VAL A 155 -12.13 -11.39 9.36
N ARG A 156 -12.25 -12.40 8.49
CA ARG A 156 -13.04 -13.60 8.79
C ARG A 156 -12.57 -14.27 10.08
N GLY A 157 -11.27 -14.48 10.26
CA GLY A 157 -10.70 -15.07 11.48
C GLY A 157 -11.04 -14.29 12.75
N GLU A 158 -10.88 -12.97 12.69
CA GLU A 158 -11.22 -12.05 13.78
C GLU A 158 -12.72 -12.10 14.12
N PHE A 159 -13.58 -12.10 13.11
CA PHE A 159 -15.04 -12.16 13.30
C PHE A 159 -15.49 -13.50 13.86
N LEU A 160 -14.93 -14.61 13.40
CA LEU A 160 -15.20 -15.93 13.97
C LEU A 160 -14.81 -16.00 15.46
N ALA A 161 -13.62 -15.47 15.80
CA ALA A 161 -13.15 -15.41 17.17
C ALA A 161 -14.01 -14.47 18.05
N ALA A 162 -14.51 -13.37 17.47
CA ALA A 162 -15.34 -12.42 18.19
C ALA A 162 -16.77 -12.94 18.43
N ARG A 163 -17.32 -13.69 17.46
CA ARG A 163 -18.71 -14.20 17.52
C ARG A 163 -18.99 -15.07 18.75
N GLY A 164 -18.02 -15.85 19.21
CA GLY A 164 -18.15 -16.69 20.41
C GLY A 164 -17.85 -15.98 21.72
N LYS A 165 -17.73 -14.66 21.74
CA LYS A 165 -17.50 -13.92 22.98
C LYS A 165 -18.80 -13.49 23.65
N GLU A 166 -18.82 -13.50 24.98
CA GLU A 166 -20.01 -13.20 25.83
C GLU A 166 -20.68 -11.87 25.46
N TYR A 167 -19.91 -10.82 25.11
CA TYR A 167 -20.49 -9.52 24.74
C TYR A 167 -21.27 -9.57 23.43
N VAL A 168 -20.90 -10.45 22.48
CA VAL A 168 -21.64 -10.63 21.23
C VAL A 168 -22.90 -11.46 21.48
N GLU A 169 -22.80 -12.50 22.30
CA GLU A 169 -23.95 -13.29 22.71
C GLU A 169 -24.99 -12.45 23.47
N ALA A 170 -24.53 -11.56 24.36
CA ALA A 170 -25.39 -10.60 25.04
C ALA A 170 -26.15 -9.68 24.07
N CYS A 171 -25.49 -9.20 22.99
CA CYS A 171 -26.14 -8.41 21.94
C CYS A 171 -27.27 -9.20 21.26
N MET A 172 -27.04 -10.48 20.98
CA MET A 172 -28.04 -11.36 20.36
C MET A 172 -29.23 -11.60 21.28
N VAL A 173 -28.99 -11.89 22.57
CA VAL A 173 -30.05 -12.09 23.60
C VAL A 173 -30.88 -10.82 23.78
N MET A 174 -30.27 -9.63 23.70
CA MET A 174 -30.99 -8.35 23.76
C MET A 174 -31.79 -8.04 22.47
N GLY A 175 -31.78 -8.91 21.46
CA GLY A 175 -32.50 -8.70 20.20
C GLY A 175 -31.89 -7.63 19.28
N MET A 176 -30.58 -7.35 19.42
CA MET A 176 -29.89 -6.38 18.59
C MET A 176 -29.79 -6.86 17.15
N SER A 177 -29.99 -5.99 16.17
CA SER A 177 -29.87 -6.34 14.75
C SER A 177 -28.44 -6.75 14.40
N ASN A 178 -28.28 -7.71 13.49
CA ASN A 178 -26.98 -8.21 13.03
C ASN A 178 -26.06 -7.09 12.53
N TRP A 179 -26.59 -6.15 11.76
CA TRP A 179 -25.84 -4.98 11.26
C TRP A 179 -25.26 -4.15 12.41
N ARG A 180 -26.06 -3.89 13.45
CA ARG A 180 -25.63 -3.13 14.61
C ARG A 180 -24.57 -3.88 15.41
N THR A 181 -24.71 -5.17 15.57
CA THR A 181 -23.71 -6.04 16.21
C THR A 181 -22.39 -6.04 15.44
N ILE A 182 -22.42 -6.20 14.11
CA ILE A 182 -21.25 -6.18 13.25
C ILE A 182 -20.52 -4.84 13.35
N VAL A 183 -21.23 -3.73 13.06
CA VAL A 183 -20.58 -2.42 12.85
C VAL A 183 -20.20 -1.74 14.17
N HIS A 184 -20.98 -1.91 15.25
CA HIS A 184 -20.75 -1.18 16.50
C HIS A 184 -20.07 -2.00 17.58
N HIS A 185 -20.07 -3.34 17.48
CA HIS A 185 -19.52 -4.19 18.53
C HIS A 185 -18.35 -5.06 18.07
N ILE A 186 -18.41 -5.66 16.87
CA ILE A 186 -17.33 -6.54 16.40
C ILE A 186 -16.26 -5.74 15.64
N LEU A 187 -16.66 -4.99 14.60
CA LEU A 187 -15.73 -4.28 13.72
C LEU A 187 -14.78 -3.32 14.48
N PRO A 188 -15.22 -2.51 15.47
CA PRO A 188 -14.31 -1.64 16.21
C PRO A 188 -13.23 -2.42 16.99
N ASN A 189 -13.55 -3.62 17.45
CA ASN A 189 -12.60 -4.47 18.17
C ASN A 189 -11.59 -5.19 17.25
N THR A 190 -11.90 -5.30 15.96
CA THR A 190 -11.04 -5.91 14.93
C THR A 190 -10.22 -4.87 14.15
N LEU A 191 -10.52 -3.56 14.32
CA LEU A 191 -9.85 -2.48 13.60
C LEU A 191 -8.32 -2.49 13.78
N SER A 192 -7.81 -2.88 14.94
CA SER A 192 -6.38 -2.95 15.17
C SER A 192 -5.68 -3.88 14.19
N SER A 193 -6.18 -5.09 14.01
CA SER A 193 -5.64 -6.07 13.05
C SER A 193 -5.78 -5.59 11.60
N ILE A 194 -6.91 -4.95 11.27
CA ILE A 194 -7.17 -4.38 9.94
C ILE A 194 -6.17 -3.26 9.64
N ILE A 195 -5.93 -2.33 10.56
CA ILE A 195 -5.00 -1.21 10.37
C ILE A 195 -3.57 -1.71 10.15
N VAL A 196 -3.13 -2.67 10.97
CA VAL A 196 -1.79 -3.26 10.84
C VAL A 196 -1.63 -3.96 9.48
N MET A 197 -2.60 -4.79 9.09
CA MET A 197 -2.55 -5.45 7.79
C MET A 197 -2.60 -4.46 6.63
N SER A 198 -3.39 -3.39 6.77
CA SER A 198 -3.48 -2.34 5.74
C SER A 198 -2.14 -1.64 5.50
N SER A 199 -1.34 -1.38 6.53
CA SER A 199 -0.01 -0.77 6.35
C SER A 199 0.92 -1.68 5.52
N LEU A 200 0.93 -2.98 5.79
CA LEU A 200 1.69 -3.95 5.00
C LEU A 200 1.20 -4.02 3.55
N MET A 201 -0.11 -3.91 3.34
CA MET A 201 -0.70 -3.91 2.00
C MET A 201 -0.32 -2.68 1.19
N VAL A 202 -0.20 -1.48 1.81
CA VAL A 202 0.30 -0.27 1.11
C VAL A 202 1.73 -0.48 0.62
N ALA A 203 2.61 -1.00 1.47
CA ALA A 203 3.99 -1.31 1.09
C ALA A 203 4.05 -2.29 -0.10
N ASN A 204 3.27 -3.38 -0.03
CA ASN A 204 3.18 -4.36 -1.11
C ASN A 204 2.60 -3.77 -2.40
N ALA A 205 1.59 -2.90 -2.32
CA ALA A 205 0.98 -2.27 -3.49
C ALA A 205 1.98 -1.38 -4.25
N ILE A 206 2.84 -0.62 -3.52
CA ILE A 206 3.93 0.17 -4.12
C ILE A 206 4.94 -0.76 -4.84
N LEU A 207 5.30 -1.88 -4.23
CA LEU A 207 6.22 -2.85 -4.85
C LEU A 207 5.62 -3.50 -6.11
N ILE A 208 4.34 -3.87 -6.07
CA ILE A 208 3.64 -4.47 -7.23
C ILE A 208 3.55 -3.45 -8.36
N GLU A 209 3.16 -2.19 -8.07
CA GLU A 209 3.13 -1.11 -9.07
C GLU A 209 4.50 -0.95 -9.72
N SER A 210 5.54 -0.85 -8.92
CA SER A 210 6.91 -0.67 -9.41
C SER A 210 7.37 -1.84 -10.29
N ALA A 211 7.00 -3.07 -9.93
CA ALA A 211 7.32 -4.25 -10.72
C ALA A 211 6.51 -4.31 -12.04
N LEU A 212 5.22 -3.92 -12.02
CA LEU A 212 4.40 -3.80 -13.23
C LEU A 212 4.96 -2.72 -14.18
N SER A 213 5.30 -1.56 -13.63
CA SER A 213 5.88 -0.45 -14.39
C SER A 213 7.25 -0.81 -14.97
N PHE A 214 8.09 -1.55 -14.22
CA PHE A 214 9.36 -2.09 -14.71
C PHE A 214 9.17 -3.02 -15.92
N LEU A 215 8.07 -3.76 -15.97
CA LEU A 215 7.72 -4.62 -17.11
C LEU A 215 7.08 -3.86 -18.28
N GLY A 216 6.92 -2.53 -18.16
CA GLY A 216 6.31 -1.68 -19.19
C GLY A 216 4.78 -1.65 -19.14
N LEU A 217 4.18 -2.10 -18.04
CA LEU A 217 2.74 -2.11 -17.81
C LEU A 217 2.26 -0.91 -16.96
N GLY A 218 3.15 0.02 -16.62
CA GLY A 218 2.80 1.29 -15.97
C GLY A 218 2.18 2.28 -16.96
N ASP A 219 1.56 3.35 -16.43
CA ASP A 219 1.04 4.45 -17.24
C ASP A 219 2.20 5.28 -17.82
N PRO A 220 2.36 5.37 -19.17
CA PRO A 220 3.46 6.11 -19.77
C PRO A 220 3.34 7.64 -19.65
N ASN A 221 2.15 8.14 -19.27
CA ASN A 221 1.87 9.58 -19.17
C ASN A 221 1.99 10.10 -17.74
N VAL A 222 2.34 9.23 -16.78
CA VAL A 222 2.42 9.63 -15.37
C VAL A 222 3.73 9.17 -14.75
N MET A 223 4.45 10.13 -14.17
CA MET A 223 5.70 9.87 -13.49
C MET A 223 5.46 9.14 -12.18
N SER A 224 5.92 7.89 -12.07
CA SER A 224 6.02 7.11 -10.83
C SER A 224 7.46 6.62 -10.65
N TRP A 225 7.82 6.21 -9.45
CA TRP A 225 9.13 5.61 -9.22
C TRP A 225 9.32 4.32 -10.04
N GLY A 226 8.26 3.53 -10.19
CA GLY A 226 8.26 2.35 -11.04
C GLY A 226 8.48 2.67 -12.51
N PHE A 227 7.82 3.72 -13.03
CA PHE A 227 8.03 4.22 -14.39
C PHE A 227 9.50 4.62 -14.63
N MET A 228 10.11 5.35 -13.68
CA MET A 228 11.52 5.76 -13.79
C MET A 228 12.46 4.55 -13.91
N ILE A 229 12.27 3.53 -13.05
CA ILE A 229 13.09 2.31 -13.09
C ILE A 229 12.87 1.56 -14.41
N GLY A 230 11.62 1.45 -14.87
CA GLY A 230 11.27 0.81 -16.13
C GLY A 230 11.91 1.49 -17.34
N ALA A 231 11.84 2.83 -17.41
CA ALA A 231 12.45 3.64 -18.47
C ALA A 231 13.98 3.53 -18.47
N ALA A 232 14.62 3.38 -17.31
CA ALA A 232 16.06 3.28 -17.17
C ALA A 232 16.64 1.88 -17.46
N ARG A 233 15.80 0.84 -17.60
CA ARG A 233 16.22 -0.55 -17.78
C ARG A 233 17.24 -0.76 -18.92
N PRO A 234 17.10 -0.14 -20.11
CA PRO A 234 18.04 -0.37 -21.22
C PRO A 234 19.45 0.17 -20.93
N VAL A 235 19.58 1.16 -20.04
CA VAL A 235 20.80 1.91 -19.77
C VAL A 235 21.37 1.69 -18.37
N LEU A 236 20.89 0.69 -17.65
CA LEU A 236 21.29 0.39 -16.27
C LEU A 236 22.82 0.27 -16.08
N ARG A 237 23.53 -0.25 -17.07
CA ARG A 237 25.00 -0.45 -17.01
C ARG A 237 25.78 0.85 -17.18
N THR A 238 25.22 1.83 -17.87
CA THR A 238 25.88 3.12 -18.18
C THR A 238 25.41 4.24 -17.29
N ALA A 239 24.15 4.24 -16.89
CA ALA A 239 23.51 5.27 -16.09
C ALA A 239 22.78 4.66 -14.87
N TRP A 240 23.54 4.02 -13.98
CA TRP A 240 23.05 3.29 -12.81
C TRP A 240 22.18 4.16 -11.88
N TRP A 241 22.43 5.45 -11.79
CA TRP A 241 21.72 6.40 -10.93
C TRP A 241 20.24 6.53 -11.27
N LEU A 242 19.88 6.31 -12.53
CA LEU A 242 18.48 6.35 -12.99
C LEU A 242 17.60 5.26 -12.38
N CYS A 243 18.19 4.13 -11.99
CA CYS A 243 17.51 3.08 -11.26
C CYS A 243 17.75 3.18 -9.75
N ALA A 244 18.96 3.60 -9.33
CA ALA A 244 19.34 3.62 -7.92
C ALA A 244 18.52 4.62 -7.11
N PHE A 245 18.34 5.85 -7.59
CA PHE A 245 17.58 6.86 -6.83
C PHE A 245 16.11 6.51 -6.64
N PRO A 246 15.32 6.15 -7.68
CA PRO A 246 13.95 5.73 -7.45
C PRO A 246 13.87 4.40 -6.68
N GLY A 247 14.82 3.49 -6.87
CA GLY A 247 14.93 2.26 -6.08
C GLY A 247 15.14 2.52 -4.59
N VAL A 248 16.01 3.46 -4.24
CA VAL A 248 16.21 3.90 -2.84
C VAL A 248 14.96 4.59 -2.30
N ALA A 249 14.27 5.41 -3.09
CA ALA A 249 13.02 6.05 -2.69
C ALA A 249 11.94 5.01 -2.34
N ILE A 250 11.78 3.97 -3.17
CA ILE A 250 10.88 2.84 -2.90
C ILE A 250 11.30 2.10 -1.63
N LEU A 251 12.58 1.71 -1.54
CA LEU A 251 13.12 0.97 -0.40
C LEU A 251 12.86 1.69 0.93
N VAL A 252 13.22 2.97 1.00
CA VAL A 252 13.08 3.81 2.20
C VAL A 252 11.60 3.98 2.57
N THR A 253 10.73 4.19 1.58
CA THR A 253 9.30 4.35 1.80
C THR A 253 8.66 3.05 2.29
N VAL A 254 8.94 1.92 1.65
CA VAL A 254 8.42 0.59 2.04
C VAL A 254 8.92 0.20 3.43
N LEU A 255 10.21 0.41 3.72
CA LEU A 255 10.77 0.17 5.05
C LEU A 255 10.06 1.03 6.11
N ALA A 256 9.86 2.30 5.83
CA ALA A 256 9.20 3.23 6.76
C ALA A 256 7.74 2.83 7.03
N ILE A 257 6.99 2.42 6.00
CA ILE A 257 5.62 1.91 6.15
C ILE A 257 5.60 0.64 7.03
N ASN A 258 6.54 -0.29 6.82
CA ASN A 258 6.64 -1.51 7.61
C ASN A 258 6.97 -1.21 9.09
N LEU A 259 7.92 -0.32 9.36
CA LEU A 259 8.27 0.10 10.73
C LEU A 259 7.09 0.77 11.45
N VAL A 260 6.33 1.61 10.76
CA VAL A 260 5.11 2.21 11.30
C VAL A 260 4.04 1.15 11.54
N GLY A 261 3.86 0.20 10.62
CA GLY A 261 2.92 -0.91 10.76
C GLY A 261 3.24 -1.78 11.98
N GLU A 262 4.51 -2.12 12.20
CA GLU A 262 4.97 -2.85 13.38
C GLU A 262 4.72 -2.06 14.66
N GLY A 263 5.07 -0.77 14.68
CA GLY A 263 4.80 0.08 15.83
C GLY A 263 3.32 0.28 16.14
N LEU A 264 2.46 0.30 15.12
CA LEU A 264 1.01 0.30 15.30
C LEU A 264 0.52 -1.01 15.90
N ASN A 265 1.07 -2.15 15.44
CA ASN A 265 0.77 -3.46 16.00
C ASN A 265 1.08 -3.51 17.49
N ASP A 266 2.28 -3.08 17.89
CA ASP A 266 2.71 -3.04 19.30
C ASP A 266 1.84 -2.10 20.14
N ALA A 267 1.53 -0.92 19.62
CA ALA A 267 0.72 0.07 20.31
C ALA A 267 -0.74 -0.35 20.50
N LEU A 268 -1.29 -1.10 19.53
CA LEU A 268 -2.67 -1.57 19.52
C LEU A 268 -2.85 -2.92 20.22
N ASN A 269 -1.77 -3.69 20.46
CA ASN A 269 -1.86 -5.03 21.06
C ASN A 269 -2.25 -4.94 22.55
N PRO A 270 -3.42 -5.48 22.94
CA PRO A 270 -3.89 -5.43 24.32
C PRO A 270 -3.09 -6.34 25.27
N ARG A 271 -2.40 -7.38 24.73
CA ARG A 271 -1.65 -8.35 25.53
C ARG A 271 -0.38 -7.75 26.16
N LEU A 272 0.15 -6.66 25.59
CA LEU A 272 1.29 -5.92 26.13
C LEU A 272 0.89 -4.91 27.25
N ARG A 273 -0.33 -5.01 27.79
CA ARG A 273 -0.83 -4.13 28.86
C ARG A 273 -0.25 -4.44 30.25
N HIS A 274 0.47 -5.55 30.43
CA HIS A 274 0.87 -6.08 31.75
C HIS A 274 2.38 -6.00 32.02
N PHE A 275 3.14 -5.18 31.28
CA PHE A 275 4.57 -4.91 31.59
C PHE A 275 4.85 -3.42 31.66
#